data_485cc076652814e555ebfe7e9dc4f9aa
#
_entry.id   485cc076652814e555ebfe7e9dc4f9aa
#
_cell.length_a   1.000
_cell.length_b   1.000
_cell.length_c   1.000
_cell.angle_alpha   90.00
_cell.angle_beta   90.00
_cell.angle_gamma   90.00
#
_symmetry.space_group_name_H-M   'P 1'
#
loop_
_entity.id
_entity.type
_entity.pdbx_description
1 polymer ?
#
loop_
_entity_poly.entity_id
_entity_poly.type
_entity_poly.pdbx_seq_one_letter_code
_entity_poly.pdbx_strand_id
1 'polypeptide(L)'
;MIRLVCAQQRGGVAKTTTAVTLARCFADRGLKTLLIDTDPQGSVSSILRVKPQFFLYDFLISEYALKECVVAAHERVDVLCSSRKTQQAEDIIATQQTRDVMFERALADSGADAEYQAVIIDVAPSFSWFQTCGMIYARHVLTPVAMEALSVQGAVASISAAMELNQLFKRPEPIRVIGLLPVIVNNRLAMTEPIMESLRRLSQQRNVPLLPSIRTDTAVVKAAKDRVFLADYDSKSKALEDYRIVADQLIERFRAAGELARASA
;
A
#
# COMPACT_ATOMS: atom_id res chain seq x y z
N MET A 1 4.57 13.30 -7.21
CA MET A 1 3.46 12.60 -6.48
C MET A 1 3.99 11.31 -5.86
N ILE A 2 3.62 11.00 -4.62
CA ILE A 2 3.92 9.70 -4.00
C ILE A 2 3.05 8.62 -4.66
N ARG A 3 3.67 7.58 -5.20
CA ARG A 3 2.97 6.37 -5.66
C ARG A 3 3.54 5.17 -4.92
N LEU A 4 2.72 4.44 -4.19
CA LEU A 4 3.14 3.39 -3.28
C LEU A 4 2.24 2.17 -3.40
N VAL A 5 2.81 0.98 -3.52
CA VAL A 5 2.08 -0.28 -3.38
C VAL A 5 2.51 -1.02 -2.11
N CYS A 6 1.56 -1.41 -1.28
CA CYS A 6 1.79 -2.26 -0.11
C CYS A 6 1.71 -3.73 -0.56
N ALA A 7 2.85 -4.35 -0.85
CA ALA A 7 2.89 -5.70 -1.40
C ALA A 7 3.67 -6.67 -0.53
N GLN A 8 3.04 -7.82 -0.26
CA GLN A 8 3.62 -8.94 0.46
C GLN A 8 2.79 -10.20 0.16
N GLN A 9 3.45 -11.29 -0.20
CA GLN A 9 2.78 -12.53 -0.61
C GLN A 9 2.18 -13.35 0.55
N ARG A 10 2.39 -12.93 1.79
CA ARG A 10 1.81 -13.57 2.97
C ARG A 10 0.56 -12.82 3.43
N GLY A 11 -0.49 -13.57 3.80
CA GLY A 11 -1.65 -13.02 4.50
C GLY A 11 -1.33 -12.69 5.97
N GLY A 12 -2.07 -11.77 6.57
CA GLY A 12 -1.94 -11.43 8.00
C GLY A 12 -0.73 -10.57 8.37
N VAL A 13 0.01 -10.03 7.41
CA VAL A 13 1.19 -9.16 7.63
C VAL A 13 0.85 -7.68 7.66
N ALA A 14 -0.36 -7.32 8.02
CA ALA A 14 -0.84 -5.95 8.15
C ALA A 14 -0.70 -5.06 6.89
N LYS A 15 -0.78 -5.61 5.65
CA LYS A 15 -0.77 -4.81 4.42
C LYS A 15 -1.85 -3.74 4.41
N THR A 16 -3.11 -4.15 4.49
CA THR A 16 -4.27 -3.25 4.50
C THR A 16 -4.19 -2.24 5.66
N THR A 17 -3.82 -2.70 6.85
CA THR A 17 -3.62 -1.82 8.01
C THR A 17 -2.56 -0.76 7.73
N THR A 18 -1.44 -1.15 7.11
CA THR A 18 -0.36 -0.24 6.73
C THR A 18 -0.84 0.76 5.68
N ALA A 19 -1.51 0.30 4.62
CA ALA A 19 -2.03 1.15 3.55
C ALA A 19 -3.03 2.19 4.09
N VAL A 20 -4.01 1.75 4.89
CA VAL A 20 -5.03 2.61 5.52
C VAL A 20 -4.40 3.62 6.47
N THR A 21 -3.47 3.17 7.33
CA THR A 21 -2.87 4.06 8.33
C THR A 21 -1.92 5.07 7.69
N LEU A 22 -1.13 4.67 6.69
CA LEU A 22 -0.27 5.59 5.94
C LEU A 22 -1.09 6.60 5.13
N ALA A 23 -2.21 6.20 4.51
CA ALA A 23 -3.10 7.13 3.81
C ALA A 23 -3.58 8.24 4.74
N ARG A 24 -3.99 7.90 5.96
CA ARG A 24 -4.36 8.88 6.97
C ARG A 24 -3.16 9.72 7.43
N CYS A 25 -2.00 9.11 7.66
CA CYS A 25 -0.80 9.86 8.03
C CYS A 25 -0.36 10.87 6.95
N PHE A 26 -0.49 10.54 5.67
CA PHE A 26 -0.21 11.46 4.57
C PHE A 26 -1.24 12.60 4.53
N ALA A 27 -2.52 12.28 4.72
CA ALA A 27 -3.60 13.27 4.81
C ALA A 27 -3.39 14.27 5.95
N ASP A 28 -2.98 13.79 7.14
CA ASP A 28 -2.66 14.62 8.30
C ASP A 28 -1.48 15.59 8.03
N ARG A 29 -0.67 15.31 6.99
CA ARG A 29 0.42 16.16 6.50
C ARG A 29 0.06 17.00 5.28
N GLY A 30 -1.24 17.09 5.01
CA GLY A 30 -1.80 17.94 3.95
C GLY A 30 -1.79 17.31 2.56
N LEU A 31 -1.40 16.04 2.40
CA LEU A 31 -1.38 15.39 1.11
C LEU A 31 -2.76 14.76 0.80
N LYS A 32 -3.46 15.24 -0.22
CA LYS A 32 -4.66 14.58 -0.70
C LYS A 32 -4.28 13.19 -1.24
N THR A 33 -4.85 12.15 -0.67
CA THR A 33 -4.43 10.76 -0.85
C THR A 33 -5.56 9.93 -1.44
N LEU A 34 -5.26 9.18 -2.51
CA LEU A 34 -6.12 8.14 -3.04
C LEU A 34 -5.63 6.78 -2.51
N LEU A 35 -6.49 6.07 -1.81
CA LEU A 35 -6.27 4.69 -1.40
C LEU A 35 -7.04 3.76 -2.33
N ILE A 36 -6.34 2.87 -3.03
CA ILE A 36 -6.93 1.89 -3.94
C ILE A 36 -6.85 0.50 -3.29
N ASP A 37 -8.01 -0.11 -3.06
CA ASP A 37 -8.12 -1.50 -2.61
C ASP A 37 -8.26 -2.41 -3.84
N THR A 38 -7.39 -3.39 -3.98
CA THR A 38 -7.46 -4.38 -5.07
C THR A 38 -7.72 -5.80 -4.57
N ASP A 39 -7.85 -5.99 -3.25
CA ASP A 39 -8.20 -7.29 -2.68
C ASP A 39 -9.70 -7.57 -2.85
N PRO A 40 -10.11 -8.64 -3.55
CA PRO A 40 -11.52 -9.00 -3.72
C PRO A 40 -12.31 -9.16 -2.40
N GLN A 41 -11.61 -9.28 -1.27
CA GLN A 41 -12.24 -9.33 0.06
C GLN A 41 -12.80 -7.97 0.52
N GLY A 42 -12.40 -6.85 -0.10
CA GLY A 42 -12.90 -5.52 0.22
C GLY A 42 -12.54 -5.07 1.64
N SER A 43 -11.34 -5.37 2.07
CA SER A 43 -10.90 -5.16 3.45
C SER A 43 -10.89 -3.68 3.85
N VAL A 44 -10.51 -2.78 2.93
CA VAL A 44 -10.47 -1.33 3.20
C VAL A 44 -11.86 -0.77 3.48
N SER A 45 -12.86 -1.09 2.64
CA SER A 45 -14.24 -0.63 2.85
C SER A 45 -14.84 -1.12 4.17
N SER A 46 -14.47 -2.34 4.57
CA SER A 46 -14.89 -2.93 5.84
C SER A 46 -14.27 -2.23 7.03
N ILE A 47 -12.96 -1.91 6.98
CA ILE A 47 -12.20 -1.25 8.04
C ILE A 47 -12.64 0.22 8.22
N LEU A 48 -13.00 0.92 7.14
CA LEU A 48 -13.33 2.35 7.19
C LEU A 48 -14.83 2.63 7.19
N ARG A 49 -15.69 1.61 7.18
CA ARG A 49 -17.15 1.72 7.14
C ARG A 49 -17.66 2.61 5.98
N VAL A 50 -16.92 2.69 4.89
CA VAL A 50 -17.35 3.42 3.70
C VAL A 50 -18.32 2.58 2.88
N LYS A 51 -19.23 3.25 2.18
CA LYS A 51 -20.27 2.61 1.36
C LYS A 51 -20.17 3.15 -0.07
N PRO A 52 -19.30 2.58 -0.92
CA PRO A 52 -19.18 3.00 -2.31
C PRO A 52 -20.44 2.63 -3.11
N GLN A 53 -20.79 3.45 -4.06
CA GLN A 53 -21.83 3.15 -5.06
C GLN A 53 -21.26 2.32 -6.22
N PHE A 54 -20.05 2.69 -6.64
CA PHE A 54 -19.25 2.01 -7.65
C PHE A 54 -17.91 1.56 -7.08
N PHE A 55 -17.28 0.59 -7.73
CA PHE A 55 -16.10 -0.10 -7.25
C PHE A 55 -14.98 -0.08 -8.28
N LEU A 56 -13.83 -0.62 -7.93
CA LEU A 56 -12.69 -0.79 -8.83
C LEU A 56 -13.07 -1.47 -10.15
N TYR A 57 -13.99 -2.46 -10.12
CA TYR A 57 -14.52 -3.10 -11.32
C TYR A 57 -15.20 -2.09 -12.25
N ASP A 58 -16.04 -1.22 -11.70
CA ASP A 58 -16.80 -0.26 -12.46
C ASP A 58 -15.89 0.80 -13.10
N PHE A 59 -14.84 1.22 -12.38
CA PHE A 59 -13.80 2.10 -12.90
C PHE A 59 -13.01 1.47 -14.05
N LEU A 60 -12.52 0.22 -13.88
CA LEU A 60 -11.60 -0.39 -14.83
C LEU A 60 -12.27 -1.07 -16.02
N ILE A 61 -13.48 -1.60 -15.84
CA ILE A 61 -14.16 -2.45 -16.83
C ILE A 61 -15.41 -1.76 -17.40
N SER A 62 -16.18 -1.08 -16.55
CA SER A 62 -17.40 -0.39 -16.98
C SER A 62 -17.15 1.06 -17.37
N GLU A 63 -15.88 1.53 -17.30
CA GLU A 63 -15.44 2.85 -17.73
C GLU A 63 -16.13 4.03 -17.03
N TYR A 64 -16.59 3.83 -15.79
CA TYR A 64 -17.08 4.93 -14.96
C TYR A 64 -15.96 5.90 -14.60
N ALA A 65 -16.26 7.18 -14.51
CA ALA A 65 -15.25 8.17 -14.12
C ALA A 65 -14.76 7.91 -12.69
N LEU A 66 -13.46 8.09 -12.44
CA LEU A 66 -12.85 7.86 -11.12
C LEU A 66 -13.61 8.57 -10.00
N LYS A 67 -14.03 9.82 -10.22
CA LYS A 67 -14.79 10.62 -9.26
C LYS A 67 -16.14 10.00 -8.84
N GLU A 68 -16.71 9.13 -9.66
CA GLU A 68 -17.97 8.42 -9.36
C GLU A 68 -17.69 7.13 -8.56
N CYS A 69 -16.49 6.56 -8.71
CA CYS A 69 -16.08 5.31 -8.08
C CYS A 69 -15.39 5.50 -6.72
N VAL A 70 -14.84 6.68 -6.45
CA VAL A 70 -14.22 6.97 -5.15
C VAL A 70 -15.24 7.38 -4.11
N VAL A 71 -14.95 7.05 -2.86
CA VAL A 71 -15.72 7.50 -1.69
C VAL A 71 -14.80 8.19 -0.70
N ALA A 72 -15.21 9.38 -0.23
CA ALA A 72 -14.45 10.09 0.79
C ALA A 72 -14.51 9.33 2.13
N ALA A 73 -13.35 8.92 2.62
CA ALA A 73 -13.19 8.30 3.93
C ALA A 73 -12.73 9.30 4.99
N HIS A 74 -12.09 10.38 4.57
CA HIS A 74 -11.63 11.50 5.38
C HIS A 74 -11.54 12.74 4.50
N GLU A 75 -11.40 13.93 5.09
CA GLU A 75 -11.28 15.20 4.36
C GLU A 75 -10.28 15.18 3.19
N ARG A 76 -9.17 14.44 3.37
CA ARG A 76 -8.09 14.32 2.37
C ARG A 76 -7.78 12.87 2.00
N VAL A 77 -8.70 11.92 2.25
CA VAL A 77 -8.55 10.53 1.86
C VAL A 77 -9.77 10.08 1.11
N ASP A 78 -9.58 9.82 -0.17
CA ASP A 78 -10.56 9.16 -1.01
C ASP A 78 -10.16 7.68 -1.18
N VAL A 79 -11.16 6.81 -1.27
CA VAL A 79 -10.96 5.36 -1.41
C VAL A 79 -11.65 4.85 -2.66
N LEU A 80 -10.90 4.21 -3.53
CA LEU A 80 -11.42 3.35 -4.60
C LEU A 80 -11.51 1.93 -4.05
N CYS A 81 -12.74 1.51 -3.75
CA CYS A 81 -12.98 0.25 -3.07
C CYS A 81 -13.02 -0.93 -4.02
N SER A 82 -12.57 -2.09 -3.57
CA SER A 82 -12.78 -3.37 -4.24
C SER A 82 -14.10 -4.02 -3.83
N SER A 83 -14.46 -5.06 -4.57
CA SER A 83 -15.59 -5.94 -4.29
C SER A 83 -15.30 -7.35 -4.82
N ARG A 84 -16.22 -8.30 -4.61
CA ARG A 84 -16.09 -9.63 -5.22
C ARG A 84 -15.97 -9.61 -6.75
N LYS A 85 -16.52 -8.57 -7.41
CA LYS A 85 -16.35 -8.37 -8.86
C LYS A 85 -14.92 -8.03 -9.27
N THR A 86 -14.06 -7.63 -8.32
CA THR A 86 -12.64 -7.37 -8.58
C THR A 86 -11.93 -8.61 -9.14
N GLN A 87 -12.33 -9.83 -8.71
CA GLN A 87 -11.82 -11.06 -9.31
C GLN A 87 -12.21 -11.18 -10.79
N GLN A 88 -13.44 -10.84 -11.13
CA GLN A 88 -13.91 -10.84 -12.53
C GLN A 88 -13.16 -9.78 -13.37
N ALA A 89 -12.88 -8.62 -12.79
CA ALA A 89 -12.04 -7.62 -13.46
C ALA A 89 -10.64 -8.18 -13.76
N GLU A 90 -10.03 -8.89 -12.81
CA GLU A 90 -8.73 -9.52 -13.01
C GLU A 90 -8.75 -10.54 -14.15
N ASP A 91 -9.77 -11.40 -14.20
CA ASP A 91 -9.94 -12.40 -15.25
C ASP A 91 -10.08 -11.75 -16.64
N ILE A 92 -10.85 -10.66 -16.73
CA ILE A 92 -11.02 -9.88 -17.99
C ILE A 92 -9.69 -9.24 -18.39
N ILE A 93 -9.03 -8.55 -17.46
CA ILE A 93 -7.75 -7.86 -17.69
C ILE A 93 -6.67 -8.83 -18.13
N ALA A 94 -6.61 -10.02 -17.54
CA ALA A 94 -5.60 -11.03 -17.86
C ALA A 94 -5.59 -11.44 -19.33
N THR A 95 -6.71 -11.29 -20.04
CA THR A 95 -6.84 -11.60 -21.47
C THR A 95 -6.41 -10.45 -22.39
N GLN A 96 -6.19 -9.24 -21.87
CA GLN A 96 -5.86 -8.06 -22.68
C GLN A 96 -4.37 -7.96 -22.97
N GLN A 97 -4.01 -7.50 -24.16
CA GLN A 97 -2.61 -7.29 -24.53
C GLN A 97 -1.92 -6.17 -23.73
N THR A 98 -2.70 -5.20 -23.22
CA THR A 98 -2.20 -4.03 -22.48
C THR A 98 -2.39 -4.17 -20.97
N ARG A 99 -2.66 -5.38 -20.50
CA ARG A 99 -2.98 -5.69 -19.10
C ARG A 99 -2.00 -5.10 -18.08
N ASP A 100 -0.70 -5.15 -18.40
CA ASP A 100 0.36 -4.76 -17.45
C ASP A 100 0.40 -3.24 -17.17
N VAL A 101 -0.07 -2.43 -18.12
CA VAL A 101 -0.10 -0.95 -18.02
C VAL A 101 -1.50 -0.39 -17.80
N MET A 102 -2.48 -1.23 -17.55
CA MET A 102 -3.89 -0.83 -17.44
C MET A 102 -4.12 0.17 -16.30
N PHE A 103 -3.56 -0.07 -15.13
CA PHE A 103 -3.66 0.88 -14.01
C PHE A 103 -3.04 2.22 -14.36
N GLU A 104 -1.86 2.21 -14.98
CA GLU A 104 -1.15 3.41 -15.37
C GLU A 104 -1.98 4.26 -16.34
N ARG A 105 -2.61 3.62 -17.33
CA ARG A 105 -3.48 4.31 -18.29
C ARG A 105 -4.76 4.82 -17.63
N ALA A 106 -5.49 3.96 -16.94
CA ALA A 106 -6.77 4.33 -16.33
C ALA A 106 -6.61 5.50 -15.34
N LEU A 107 -5.55 5.50 -14.53
CA LEU A 107 -5.30 6.57 -13.57
C LEU A 107 -4.78 7.84 -14.24
N ALA A 108 -3.95 7.75 -15.28
CA ALA A 108 -3.52 8.91 -16.06
C ALA A 108 -4.70 9.57 -16.78
N ASP A 109 -5.53 8.78 -17.46
CA ASP A 109 -6.70 9.26 -18.21
C ASP A 109 -7.78 9.85 -17.28
N SER A 110 -7.86 9.39 -16.03
CA SER A 110 -8.81 9.93 -15.04
C SER A 110 -8.42 11.26 -14.44
N GLY A 111 -7.20 11.74 -14.67
CA GLY A 111 -6.66 12.95 -14.04
C GLY A 111 -6.25 12.76 -12.57
N ALA A 112 -6.15 11.53 -12.07
CA ALA A 112 -5.76 11.24 -10.69
C ALA A 112 -4.41 11.87 -10.32
N ASP A 113 -3.46 11.89 -11.25
CA ASP A 113 -2.12 12.45 -11.04
C ASP A 113 -2.11 13.98 -10.80
N ALA A 114 -3.14 14.68 -11.27
CA ALA A 114 -3.32 16.11 -11.01
C ALA A 114 -4.10 16.39 -9.71
N GLU A 115 -4.97 15.47 -9.32
CA GLU A 115 -5.86 15.65 -8.17
C GLU A 115 -5.21 15.20 -6.85
N TYR A 116 -4.43 14.11 -6.86
CA TYR A 116 -3.86 13.52 -5.65
C TYR A 116 -2.36 13.75 -5.55
N GLN A 117 -1.86 14.03 -4.35
CA GLN A 117 -0.45 14.13 -4.04
C GLN A 117 0.15 12.77 -3.61
N ALA A 118 -0.71 11.82 -3.22
CA ALA A 118 -0.33 10.47 -2.90
C ALA A 118 -1.35 9.46 -3.41
N VAL A 119 -0.86 8.34 -3.95
CA VAL A 119 -1.66 7.15 -4.29
C VAL A 119 -1.06 5.96 -3.58
N ILE A 120 -1.86 5.24 -2.80
CA ILE A 120 -1.47 4.01 -2.11
C ILE A 120 -2.33 2.88 -2.63
N ILE A 121 -1.70 1.78 -3.04
CA ILE A 121 -2.39 0.58 -3.51
C ILE A 121 -2.23 -0.53 -2.48
N ASP A 122 -3.34 -1.06 -1.97
CA ASP A 122 -3.41 -2.26 -1.16
C ASP A 122 -3.71 -3.47 -2.05
N VAL A 123 -2.85 -4.48 -2.02
CA VAL A 123 -2.97 -5.67 -2.87
C VAL A 123 -3.22 -6.94 -2.06
N ALA A 124 -3.94 -7.88 -2.67
CA ALA A 124 -4.17 -9.20 -2.10
C ALA A 124 -2.86 -9.95 -1.81
N PRO A 125 -2.85 -10.94 -0.89
CA PRO A 125 -1.65 -11.71 -0.54
C PRO A 125 -1.25 -12.76 -1.59
N SER A 126 -1.75 -12.69 -2.79
CA SER A 126 -1.50 -13.62 -3.90
C SER A 126 -0.77 -12.93 -5.04
N PHE A 127 -0.07 -13.70 -5.86
CA PHE A 127 0.34 -13.22 -7.18
C PHE A 127 -0.90 -12.97 -8.01
N SER A 128 -1.18 -11.69 -8.24
CA SER A 128 -2.31 -11.27 -9.04
C SER A 128 -1.87 -10.25 -10.10
N TRP A 129 -2.66 -10.11 -11.14
CA TRP A 129 -2.43 -9.04 -12.12
C TRP A 129 -2.51 -7.66 -11.47
N PHE A 130 -3.38 -7.49 -10.50
CA PHE A 130 -3.47 -6.23 -9.77
C PHE A 130 -2.20 -5.92 -8.97
N GLN A 131 -1.53 -6.93 -8.42
CA GLN A 131 -0.21 -6.74 -7.80
C GLN A 131 0.83 -6.30 -8.84
N THR A 132 0.86 -6.95 -10.00
CA THR A 132 1.77 -6.60 -11.11
C THR A 132 1.50 -5.18 -11.62
N CYS A 133 0.24 -4.87 -11.96
CA CYS A 133 -0.16 -3.52 -12.40
C CYS A 133 0.13 -2.46 -11.34
N GLY A 134 -0.15 -2.78 -10.07
CA GLY A 134 0.14 -1.90 -8.94
C GLY A 134 1.63 -1.61 -8.79
N MET A 135 2.49 -2.62 -8.91
CA MET A 135 3.96 -2.43 -8.88
C MET A 135 4.44 -1.60 -10.08
N ILE A 136 3.91 -1.85 -11.28
CA ILE A 136 4.26 -1.11 -12.50
C ILE A 136 3.84 0.35 -12.39
N TYR A 137 2.63 0.63 -11.93
CA TYR A 137 2.14 1.99 -11.75
C TYR A 137 2.86 2.73 -10.62
N ALA A 138 2.93 2.11 -9.45
CA ALA A 138 3.47 2.77 -8.25
C ALA A 138 4.99 2.93 -8.32
N ARG A 139 5.71 1.97 -8.93
CA ARG A 139 7.18 1.87 -8.96
C ARG A 139 7.85 1.78 -7.60
N HIS A 140 7.14 2.09 -6.52
CA HIS A 140 7.64 2.03 -5.15
C HIS A 140 6.86 0.98 -4.36
N VAL A 141 7.56 -0.06 -3.91
CA VAL A 141 6.98 -1.17 -3.16
C VAL A 141 7.37 -1.03 -1.70
N LEU A 142 6.38 -0.96 -0.82
CA LEU A 142 6.53 -1.10 0.62
C LEU A 142 6.15 -2.53 1.01
N THR A 143 7.03 -3.20 1.73
CA THR A 143 6.81 -4.59 2.13
C THR A 143 6.68 -4.71 3.64
N PRO A 144 5.44 -4.73 4.19
CA PRO A 144 5.21 -5.02 5.61
C PRO A 144 5.61 -6.46 5.93
N VAL A 145 6.32 -6.67 7.04
CA VAL A 145 6.82 -8.00 7.45
C VAL A 145 6.49 -8.24 8.92
N ALA A 146 5.58 -9.16 9.20
CA ALA A 146 5.29 -9.58 10.56
C ALA A 146 6.44 -10.42 11.14
N MET A 147 6.51 -10.51 12.47
CA MET A 147 7.59 -11.20 13.18
C MET A 147 7.45 -12.73 13.12
N GLU A 148 7.42 -13.27 11.89
CA GLU A 148 7.28 -14.68 11.55
C GLU A 148 8.22 -15.07 10.40
N ALA A 149 8.79 -16.29 10.43
CA ALA A 149 9.73 -16.76 9.42
C ALA A 149 9.12 -16.77 7.99
N LEU A 150 7.85 -17.18 7.87
CA LEU A 150 7.13 -17.18 6.59
C LEU A 150 6.92 -15.76 6.02
N SER A 151 6.82 -14.76 6.88
CA SER A 151 6.71 -13.35 6.44
C SER A 151 8.04 -12.85 5.84
N VAL A 152 9.18 -13.32 6.35
CA VAL A 152 10.48 -13.01 5.73
C VAL A 152 10.59 -13.64 4.34
N GLN A 153 10.15 -14.90 4.19
CA GLN A 153 10.12 -15.54 2.86
C GLN A 153 9.23 -14.79 1.88
N GLY A 154 8.04 -14.33 2.32
CA GLY A 154 7.16 -13.51 1.51
C GLY A 154 7.80 -12.18 1.10
N ALA A 155 8.61 -11.56 1.97
CA ALA A 155 9.37 -10.36 1.63
C ALA A 155 10.41 -10.64 0.54
N VAL A 156 11.14 -11.76 0.64
CA VAL A 156 12.07 -12.21 -0.42
C VAL A 156 11.33 -12.35 -1.74
N ALA A 157 10.17 -12.99 -1.74
CA ALA A 157 9.36 -13.19 -2.95
C ALA A 157 8.87 -11.85 -3.54
N SER A 158 8.47 -10.87 -2.72
CA SER A 158 8.08 -9.54 -3.19
C SER A 158 9.26 -8.78 -3.82
N ILE A 159 10.47 -8.89 -3.25
CA ILE A 159 11.69 -8.32 -3.82
C ILE A 159 11.99 -8.98 -5.16
N SER A 160 11.93 -10.32 -5.25
CA SER A 160 12.19 -11.07 -6.48
C SER A 160 11.20 -10.70 -7.58
N ALA A 161 9.91 -10.57 -7.25
CA ALA A 161 8.88 -10.14 -8.21
C ALA A 161 9.19 -8.75 -8.80
N ALA A 162 9.60 -7.78 -7.97
CA ALA A 162 9.99 -6.46 -8.45
C ALA A 162 11.21 -6.52 -9.40
N MET A 163 12.19 -7.37 -9.07
CA MET A 163 13.37 -7.58 -9.93
C MET A 163 13.01 -8.24 -11.27
N GLU A 164 12.17 -9.26 -11.26
CA GLU A 164 11.69 -9.96 -12.46
C GLU A 164 10.91 -9.01 -13.37
N LEU A 165 10.01 -8.19 -12.82
CA LEU A 165 9.28 -7.18 -13.58
C LEU A 165 10.23 -6.15 -14.22
N ASN A 166 11.28 -5.72 -13.52
CA ASN A 166 12.29 -4.83 -14.08
C ASN A 166 13.05 -5.46 -15.24
N GLN A 167 13.38 -6.75 -15.15
CA GLN A 167 14.05 -7.47 -16.24
C GLN A 167 13.12 -7.64 -17.45
N LEU A 168 11.83 -7.92 -17.19
CA LEU A 168 10.84 -8.14 -18.24
C LEU A 168 10.50 -6.86 -19.00
N PHE A 169 10.21 -5.78 -18.29
CA PHE A 169 9.69 -4.54 -18.90
C PHE A 169 10.78 -3.53 -19.29
N LYS A 170 11.98 -3.61 -18.70
CA LYS A 170 13.13 -2.71 -18.99
C LYS A 170 12.75 -1.23 -19.08
N ARG A 171 11.91 -0.76 -18.16
CA ARG A 171 11.44 0.63 -18.13
C ARG A 171 12.56 1.59 -17.72
N PRO A 172 12.55 2.86 -18.19
CA PRO A 172 13.52 3.86 -17.77
C PRO A 172 13.57 4.06 -16.25
N GLU A 173 12.41 4.00 -15.62
CA GLU A 173 12.28 4.08 -14.17
C GLU A 173 11.92 2.71 -13.60
N PRO A 174 12.85 2.06 -12.88
CA PRO A 174 12.64 0.71 -12.36
C PRO A 174 11.71 0.71 -11.15
N ILE A 175 11.06 -0.43 -10.92
CA ILE A 175 10.35 -0.72 -9.67
C ILE A 175 11.40 -0.89 -8.56
N ARG A 176 11.20 -0.21 -7.44
CA ARG A 176 12.10 -0.24 -6.28
C ARG A 176 11.34 -0.69 -5.03
N VAL A 177 11.89 -1.63 -4.29
CA VAL A 177 11.42 -1.90 -2.95
C VAL A 177 12.02 -0.84 -2.03
N ILE A 178 11.20 0.12 -1.62
CA ILE A 178 11.64 1.30 -0.85
C ILE A 178 11.74 1.06 0.64
N GLY A 179 11.24 -0.09 1.12
CA GLY A 179 11.41 -0.47 2.50
C GLY A 179 10.82 -1.83 2.86
N LEU A 180 11.56 -2.55 3.71
CA LEU A 180 11.02 -3.61 4.54
C LEU A 180 10.50 -2.96 5.81
N LEU A 181 9.21 -3.09 6.09
CA LEU A 181 8.55 -2.51 7.25
C LEU A 181 8.26 -3.60 8.28
N PRO A 182 9.05 -3.74 9.36
CA PRO A 182 8.72 -4.67 10.43
C PRO A 182 7.43 -4.24 11.11
N VAL A 183 6.44 -5.12 11.17
CA VAL A 183 5.12 -4.84 11.78
C VAL A 183 4.77 -5.86 12.83
N ILE A 184 3.82 -5.51 13.73
CA ILE A 184 3.38 -6.35 14.85
C ILE A 184 4.58 -6.75 15.74
N VAL A 185 5.50 -5.81 15.93
CA VAL A 185 6.73 -6.06 16.68
C VAL A 185 6.44 -6.03 18.18
N ASN A 186 6.74 -7.15 18.84
CA ASN A 186 6.69 -7.27 20.30
C ASN A 186 8.05 -7.75 20.83
N ASN A 187 8.84 -6.82 21.36
CA ASN A 187 10.20 -7.09 21.86
C ASN A 187 10.25 -8.03 23.08
N ARG A 188 9.10 -8.36 23.68
CA ARG A 188 9.01 -9.32 24.78
C ARG A 188 9.02 -10.78 24.30
N LEU A 189 8.78 -11.01 23.00
CA LEU A 189 8.75 -12.35 22.43
C LEU A 189 10.16 -12.76 21.98
N ALA A 190 10.60 -13.94 22.41
CA ALA A 190 11.93 -14.46 22.08
C ALA A 190 12.17 -14.61 20.56
N MET A 191 11.10 -14.82 19.78
CA MET A 191 11.20 -14.93 18.33
C MET A 191 11.42 -13.60 17.60
N THR A 192 11.20 -12.46 18.24
CA THR A 192 11.30 -11.15 17.58
C THR A 192 12.74 -10.86 17.12
N GLU A 193 13.74 -11.04 17.95
CA GLU A 193 15.13 -10.71 17.61
C GLU A 193 15.70 -11.59 16.49
N PRO A 194 15.54 -12.93 16.48
CA PRO A 194 15.95 -13.76 15.35
C PRO A 194 15.33 -13.34 14.00
N ILE A 195 14.07 -12.93 13.99
CA ILE A 195 13.39 -12.46 12.77
C ILE A 195 13.95 -11.08 12.35
N MET A 196 14.13 -10.17 13.30
CA MET A 196 14.74 -8.87 13.03
C MET A 196 16.15 -9.01 12.47
N GLU A 197 16.96 -9.93 12.97
CA GLU A 197 18.29 -10.21 12.44
C GLU A 197 18.21 -10.73 11.00
N SER A 198 17.25 -11.62 10.71
CA SER A 198 16.99 -12.10 9.34
C SER A 198 16.60 -10.97 8.40
N LEU A 199 15.79 -10.00 8.88
CA LEU A 199 15.42 -8.81 8.11
C LEU A 199 16.61 -7.87 7.88
N ARG A 200 17.48 -7.67 8.88
CA ARG A 200 18.72 -6.88 8.71
C ARG A 200 19.62 -7.48 7.64
N ARG A 201 19.82 -8.82 7.67
CA ARG A 201 20.59 -9.54 6.65
C ARG A 201 19.96 -9.41 5.26
N LEU A 202 18.65 -9.60 5.15
CA LEU A 202 17.92 -9.43 3.88
C LEU A 202 18.06 -8.00 3.34
N SER A 203 17.90 -7.00 4.20
CA SER A 203 18.08 -5.58 3.87
C SER A 203 19.48 -5.31 3.29
N GLN A 204 20.53 -5.81 3.93
CA GLN A 204 21.92 -5.65 3.47
C GLN A 204 22.18 -6.41 2.15
N GLN A 205 21.76 -7.68 2.06
CA GLN A 205 21.99 -8.52 0.89
C GLN A 205 21.30 -8.01 -0.37
N ARG A 206 20.11 -7.42 -0.22
CA ARG A 206 19.28 -6.94 -1.34
C ARG A 206 19.36 -5.42 -1.54
N ASN A 207 20.13 -4.73 -0.70
CA ASN A 207 20.22 -3.27 -0.68
C ASN A 207 18.82 -2.60 -0.62
N VAL A 208 17.95 -3.14 0.23
CA VAL A 208 16.61 -2.63 0.48
C VAL A 208 16.55 -2.02 1.87
N PRO A 209 16.10 -0.77 2.05
CA PRO A 209 16.07 -0.13 3.37
C PRO A 209 15.20 -0.91 4.38
N LEU A 210 15.68 -1.06 5.61
CA LEU A 210 14.89 -1.50 6.74
C LEU A 210 14.30 -0.26 7.42
N LEU A 211 12.98 -0.17 7.47
CA LEU A 211 12.27 0.95 8.07
C LEU A 211 12.09 0.78 9.59
N PRO A 212 11.75 1.86 10.31
CA PRO A 212 11.37 1.76 11.72
C PRO A 212 10.23 0.78 11.94
N SER A 213 10.32 0.04 13.04
CA SER A 213 9.35 -1.02 13.37
C SER A 213 8.03 -0.45 13.85
N ILE A 214 6.92 -1.09 13.45
CA ILE A 214 5.59 -0.82 14.01
C ILE A 214 5.33 -1.78 15.16
N ARG A 215 5.22 -1.24 16.36
CA ARG A 215 4.97 -2.00 17.59
C ARG A 215 3.56 -2.62 17.58
N THR A 216 3.44 -3.77 18.22
CA THR A 216 2.12 -4.35 18.52
C THR A 216 1.33 -3.39 19.41
N ASP A 217 0.10 -3.08 18.98
CA ASP A 217 -0.82 -2.24 19.72
C ASP A 217 -2.26 -2.76 19.58
N THR A 218 -2.95 -2.97 20.68
CA THR A 218 -4.35 -3.43 20.68
C THR A 218 -5.31 -2.39 20.09
N ALA A 219 -4.92 -1.11 20.10
CA ALA A 219 -5.70 -0.04 19.46
C ALA A 219 -5.93 -0.30 17.98
N VAL A 220 -4.97 -0.92 17.27
CA VAL A 220 -5.10 -1.28 15.85
C VAL A 220 -6.28 -2.22 15.61
N VAL A 221 -6.39 -3.28 16.41
CA VAL A 221 -7.48 -4.27 16.28
C VAL A 221 -8.82 -3.64 16.68
N LYS A 222 -8.83 -2.80 17.71
CA LYS A 222 -10.04 -2.12 18.18
C LYS A 222 -10.53 -1.10 17.16
N ALA A 223 -9.64 -0.29 16.58
CA ALA A 223 -9.97 0.66 15.51
C ALA A 223 -10.60 -0.04 14.30
N ALA A 224 -10.02 -1.17 13.86
CA ALA A 224 -10.57 -1.98 12.77
C ALA A 224 -11.96 -2.56 13.12
N LYS A 225 -12.17 -3.00 14.38
CA LYS A 225 -13.48 -3.47 14.86
C LYS A 225 -14.52 -2.36 14.86
N ASP A 226 -14.14 -1.18 15.32
CA ASP A 226 -15.02 0.00 15.38
C ASP A 226 -15.16 0.69 14.01
N ARG A 227 -14.39 0.22 13.00
CA ARG A 227 -14.42 0.67 11.61
C ARG A 227 -14.10 2.16 11.45
N VAL A 228 -13.01 2.58 12.08
CA VAL A 228 -12.48 3.94 12.01
C VAL A 228 -10.97 3.92 11.79
N PHE A 229 -10.41 5.03 11.33
CA PHE A 229 -8.95 5.17 11.29
C PHE A 229 -8.35 5.03 12.69
N LEU A 230 -7.15 4.45 12.77
CA LEU A 230 -6.43 4.33 14.04
C LEU A 230 -6.23 5.71 14.71
N ALA A 231 -6.00 6.75 13.92
CA ALA A 231 -5.83 8.12 14.41
C ALA A 231 -7.09 8.69 15.07
N ASP A 232 -8.28 8.29 14.60
CA ASP A 232 -9.56 8.73 15.16
C ASP A 232 -9.98 7.87 16.36
N TYR A 233 -9.53 6.62 16.41
CA TYR A 233 -9.77 5.72 17.53
C TYR A 233 -8.90 6.07 18.74
N ASP A 234 -7.60 6.20 18.55
CA ASP A 234 -6.64 6.51 19.59
C ASP A 234 -5.45 7.33 19.02
N SER A 235 -5.53 8.64 19.17
CA SER A 235 -4.49 9.57 18.69
C SER A 235 -3.13 9.39 19.40
N LYS A 236 -3.09 8.67 20.54
CA LYS A 236 -1.90 8.37 21.36
C LYS A 236 -1.42 6.92 21.18
N SER A 237 -2.00 6.15 20.27
CA SER A 237 -1.59 4.79 19.95
C SER A 237 -0.10 4.74 19.59
N LYS A 238 0.63 3.78 20.18
CA LYS A 238 2.05 3.57 19.89
C LYS A 238 2.29 3.16 18.44
N ALA A 239 1.40 2.34 17.88
CA ALA A 239 1.47 1.96 16.49
C ALA A 239 1.24 3.15 15.56
N LEU A 240 0.32 4.06 15.92
CA LEU A 240 0.11 5.30 15.16
C LEU A 240 1.34 6.20 15.17
N GLU A 241 1.98 6.35 16.34
CA GLU A 241 3.23 7.10 16.46
C GLU A 241 4.32 6.53 15.53
N ASP A 242 4.48 5.19 15.53
CA ASP A 242 5.43 4.52 14.67
C ASP A 242 5.10 4.73 13.17
N TYR A 243 3.83 4.62 12.78
CA TYR A 243 3.39 4.92 11.40
C TYR A 243 3.61 6.38 11.00
N ARG A 244 3.46 7.33 11.91
CA ARG A 244 3.76 8.75 11.68
C ARG A 244 5.24 8.95 11.35
N ILE A 245 6.14 8.28 12.08
CA ILE A 245 7.59 8.33 11.81
C ILE A 245 7.90 7.75 10.43
N VAL A 246 7.30 6.60 10.09
CA VAL A 246 7.47 5.98 8.77
C VAL A 246 6.93 6.90 7.66
N ALA A 247 5.75 7.50 7.85
CA ALA A 247 5.17 8.42 6.89
C ALA A 247 6.07 9.64 6.63
N ASP A 248 6.64 10.22 7.69
CA ASP A 248 7.56 11.37 7.58
C ASP A 248 8.82 10.99 6.79
N GLN A 249 9.42 9.82 7.09
CA GLN A 249 10.58 9.33 6.35
C GLN A 249 10.27 9.07 4.87
N LEU A 250 9.11 8.52 4.57
CA LEU A 250 8.70 8.30 3.18
C LEU A 250 8.50 9.63 2.44
N ILE A 251 7.78 10.58 3.04
CA ILE A 251 7.57 11.91 2.46
C ILE A 251 8.91 12.60 2.17
N GLU A 252 9.85 12.58 3.11
CA GLU A 252 11.17 13.18 2.92
C GLU A 252 11.95 12.51 1.79
N ARG A 253 11.91 11.18 1.67
CA ARG A 253 12.55 10.45 0.57
C ARG A 253 11.98 10.83 -0.79
N PHE A 254 10.65 10.92 -0.91
CA PHE A 254 9.99 11.34 -2.15
C PHE A 254 10.29 12.81 -2.50
N ARG A 255 10.41 13.68 -1.51
CA ARG A 255 10.85 15.08 -1.71
C ARG A 255 12.31 15.16 -2.16
N ALA A 256 13.19 14.39 -1.54
CA ALA A 256 14.60 14.34 -1.92
C ALA A 256 14.82 13.77 -3.33
N ALA A 257 13.97 12.85 -3.76
CA ALA A 257 13.96 12.31 -5.12
C ALA A 257 13.32 13.25 -6.16
N GLY A 258 12.75 14.39 -5.74
CA GLY A 258 12.05 15.31 -6.64
C GLY A 258 10.65 14.85 -7.07
N GLU A 259 10.16 13.76 -6.50
CA GLU A 259 8.88 13.17 -6.87
C GLU A 259 7.69 13.81 -6.12
N LEU A 260 7.96 14.55 -5.07
CA LEU A 260 6.96 15.31 -4.32
C LEU A 260 7.43 16.77 -4.19
N ALA A 261 6.55 17.72 -4.50
CA ALA A 261 6.84 19.14 -4.33
C ALA A 261 7.19 19.46 -2.85
N ARG A 262 8.09 20.41 -2.63
CA ARG A 262 8.34 20.93 -1.29
C ARG A 262 7.08 21.62 -0.78
N ALA A 263 6.76 21.44 0.51
CA ALA A 263 5.69 22.20 1.11
C ALA A 263 5.98 23.69 0.91
N SER A 264 5.02 24.43 0.38
CA SER A 264 5.08 25.89 0.36
C SER A 264 5.19 26.36 1.82
N ALA A 265 6.23 27.12 2.14
CA ALA A 265 6.47 27.66 3.47
C ALA A 265 5.37 28.65 3.86
#